data_59648950f26f8a368b76e6bf48fad6f9
#
_entry.id   59648950f26f8a368b76e6bf48fad6f9
#
_cell.length_a   1.000
_cell.length_b   1.000
_cell.length_c   1.000
_cell.angle_alpha   90.00
_cell.angle_beta   90.00
_cell.angle_gamma   90.00
#
_symmetry.space_group_name_H-M   'P 1'
#
loop_
_entity.id
_entity.type
_entity.pdbx_description
1 polymer ?
#
loop_
_entity_poly.entity_id
_entity_poly.type
_entity_poly.pdbx_seq_one_letter_code
_entity_poly.pdbx_strand_id
1 'polypeptide(L)'
;MKRRLLLPYSLAILTTAGCSLAPYQQSAEDPANSAEDLSTEHPQTAKPPPQPPSPSELIKASLYDQHREWKGIPYRLGGMSKRGIDCSALVYLIYRDHMGVELPRTTQYQATAGAPIKRTQLRPGDLVFFRTGRRGRHVGIYLEDGKFLHASVSRGVTISQLTDHYWKSRYWRARRLELTSDGES
;
A
#
# COMPACT_ATOMS: atom_id res chain seq x y z
N MET A 1 4.94 31.07 -42.83
CA MET A 1 4.10 30.35 -43.81
C MET A 1 3.38 29.25 -43.03
N LYS A 2 2.22 29.51 -42.55
CA LYS A 2 0.85 29.24 -43.04
C LYS A 2 0.66 27.79 -43.47
N ARG A 3 -0.06 26.98 -42.64
CA ARG A 3 -1.31 26.37 -43.09
C ARG A 3 -2.05 25.74 -41.89
N ARG A 4 -3.15 26.38 -41.50
CA ARG A 4 -4.29 25.82 -40.77
C ARG A 4 -5.05 24.91 -41.73
N LEU A 5 -5.52 23.76 -41.23
CA LEU A 5 -6.64 23.06 -41.84
C LEU A 5 -7.67 22.78 -40.75
N LEU A 6 -8.82 23.36 -40.95
CA LEU A 6 -10.10 23.16 -40.21
C LEU A 6 -11.00 22.30 -41.09
N LEU A 7 -11.95 21.61 -40.42
CA LEU A 7 -13.25 21.14 -40.89
C LEU A 7 -13.45 19.62 -40.97
N PRO A 8 -14.72 19.14 -40.87
CA PRO A 8 -15.89 19.73 -40.22
C PRO A 8 -16.70 18.77 -39.29
N TYR A 9 -17.63 19.36 -38.61
CA TYR A 9 -18.81 18.79 -37.97
C TYR A 9 -19.61 17.84 -38.87
N SER A 10 -20.12 16.76 -38.29
CA SER A 10 -21.33 16.11 -38.77
C SER A 10 -22.21 15.71 -37.60
N LEU A 11 -23.27 16.42 -37.50
CA LEU A 11 -24.48 16.29 -36.67
C LEU A 11 -25.40 15.26 -37.36
N ALA A 12 -25.84 14.25 -36.68
CA ALA A 12 -26.99 13.44 -37.11
C ALA A 12 -27.86 13.10 -35.90
N ILE A 13 -29.07 13.51 -36.05
CA ILE A 13 -30.23 13.60 -35.18
C ILE A 13 -31.19 12.44 -35.46
N LEU A 14 -32.10 12.19 -34.48
CA LEU A 14 -33.41 11.56 -34.52
C LEU A 14 -33.48 10.02 -34.39
N THR A 15 -34.22 9.67 -33.39
CA THR A 15 -35.62 9.36 -33.02
C THR A 15 -35.80 7.86 -33.00
N THR A 16 -36.55 7.23 -32.12
CA THR A 16 -37.98 7.32 -31.83
C THR A 16 -38.31 6.54 -30.55
N ALA A 17 -39.37 7.01 -29.90
CA ALA A 17 -40.10 6.39 -28.81
C ALA A 17 -40.81 5.10 -29.23
N GLY A 18 -40.90 4.18 -28.29
CA GLY A 18 -41.75 2.99 -28.40
C GLY A 18 -42.28 2.62 -27.02
N CYS A 19 -43.38 3.22 -26.61
CA CYS A 19 -44.24 2.72 -25.53
C CYS A 19 -44.93 1.45 -26.00
N SER A 20 -44.77 0.35 -25.24
CA SER A 20 -45.66 -0.79 -25.38
C SER A 20 -46.24 -1.13 -24.02
N LEU A 21 -47.51 -0.76 -23.89
CA LEU A 21 -48.44 -1.15 -22.83
C LEU A 21 -48.91 -2.57 -23.15
N ALA A 22 -48.74 -3.51 -22.26
CA ALA A 22 -49.41 -4.80 -22.30
C ALA A 22 -50.35 -4.92 -21.09
N PRO A 23 -51.50 -5.55 -21.25
CA PRO A 23 -52.65 -5.39 -20.37
C PRO A 23 -52.60 -6.30 -19.15
N TYR A 24 -53.12 -5.72 -18.07
CA TYR A 24 -53.49 -6.39 -16.82
C TYR A 24 -54.59 -7.41 -17.04
N GLN A 25 -54.35 -8.69 -16.71
CA GLN A 25 -55.37 -9.70 -16.54
C GLN A 25 -55.56 -10.03 -15.06
N GLN A 26 -56.67 -9.62 -14.53
CA GLN A 26 -57.22 -10.13 -13.29
C GLN A 26 -57.80 -11.54 -13.54
N SER A 27 -57.43 -12.47 -12.68
CA SER A 27 -58.15 -13.72 -12.52
C SER A 27 -58.24 -14.10 -11.04
N ALA A 28 -59.42 -13.95 -10.57
CA ALA A 28 -60.22 -14.74 -9.60
C ALA A 28 -59.48 -15.41 -8.41
N GLU A 29 -60.01 -15.05 -7.30
CA GLU A 29 -59.85 -15.64 -5.96
C GLU A 29 -60.27 -17.11 -5.92
N ASP A 30 -59.49 -17.91 -5.17
CA ASP A 30 -60.02 -19.06 -4.43
C ASP A 30 -59.35 -19.12 -3.07
N PRO A 31 -60.14 -19.25 -1.97
CA PRO A 31 -59.62 -19.28 -0.62
C PRO A 31 -59.57 -20.75 -0.14
N ALA A 32 -58.41 -21.16 0.37
CA ALA A 32 -58.23 -22.13 1.45
C ALA A 32 -56.97 -22.95 1.28
N ASN A 33 -55.92 -22.59 1.98
CA ASN A 33 -55.24 -23.59 2.78
C ASN A 33 -54.31 -22.89 3.77
N SER A 34 -54.75 -22.91 5.03
CA SER A 34 -53.93 -22.58 6.19
C SER A 34 -52.90 -23.67 6.37
N ALA A 35 -51.62 -23.36 6.05
CA ALA A 35 -50.49 -24.09 6.55
C ALA A 35 -49.49 -23.08 7.08
N GLU A 36 -49.33 -23.07 8.40
CA GLU A 36 -48.35 -22.32 9.13
C GLU A 36 -46.95 -22.68 8.63
N ASP A 37 -46.35 -21.83 7.82
CA ASP A 37 -44.93 -21.89 7.53
C ASP A 37 -44.18 -21.18 8.65
N LEU A 38 -43.71 -21.96 9.61
CA LEU A 38 -42.71 -21.53 10.59
C LEU A 38 -41.42 -21.21 9.82
N SER A 39 -41.38 -20.02 9.28
CA SER A 39 -40.14 -19.43 8.74
C SER A 39 -39.11 -19.41 9.88
N THR A 40 -38.23 -20.38 9.87
CA THR A 40 -37.04 -20.47 10.69
C THR A 40 -36.19 -19.26 10.33
N GLU A 41 -36.31 -18.16 11.11
CA GLU A 41 -35.37 -17.08 11.07
C GLU A 41 -33.98 -17.66 11.37
N HIS A 42 -33.17 -17.77 10.30
CA HIS A 42 -31.75 -18.01 10.47
C HIS A 42 -31.18 -16.86 11.31
N PRO A 43 -30.54 -17.13 12.45
CA PRO A 43 -29.84 -16.09 13.18
C PRO A 43 -28.80 -15.48 12.25
N GLN A 44 -29.00 -14.23 11.84
CA GLN A 44 -27.98 -13.47 11.19
C GLN A 44 -26.78 -13.44 12.14
N THR A 45 -25.72 -14.16 11.78
CA THR A 45 -24.47 -14.17 12.51
C THR A 45 -23.98 -12.73 12.58
N ALA A 46 -24.21 -12.08 13.73
CA ALA A 46 -23.71 -10.76 14.00
C ALA A 46 -22.21 -10.74 13.72
N LYS A 47 -21.76 -9.85 12.83
CA LYS A 47 -20.34 -9.63 12.54
C LYS A 47 -19.62 -9.44 13.87
N PRO A 48 -18.56 -10.21 14.17
CA PRO A 48 -17.85 -10.06 15.44
C PRO A 48 -17.39 -8.61 15.60
N PRO A 49 -17.36 -8.10 16.84
CA PRO A 49 -16.93 -6.73 17.11
C PRO A 49 -15.52 -6.50 16.55
N PRO A 50 -15.19 -5.28 16.08
CA PRO A 50 -13.88 -4.96 15.55
C PRO A 50 -12.79 -5.31 16.57
N GLN A 51 -11.89 -6.22 16.21
CA GLN A 51 -10.73 -6.52 17.04
C GLN A 51 -9.75 -5.35 17.01
N PRO A 52 -9.03 -5.06 18.10
CA PRO A 52 -7.99 -4.05 18.10
C PRO A 52 -6.92 -4.41 17.03
N PRO A 53 -6.33 -3.40 16.36
CA PRO A 53 -5.35 -3.65 15.31
C PRO A 53 -4.13 -4.40 15.87
N SER A 54 -3.63 -5.36 15.09
CA SER A 54 -2.42 -6.10 15.46
C SER A 54 -1.18 -5.17 15.43
N PRO A 55 -0.10 -5.51 16.15
CA PRO A 55 1.16 -4.74 16.08
C PRO A 55 1.66 -4.53 14.65
N SER A 56 1.49 -5.52 13.79
CA SER A 56 1.86 -5.43 12.36
C SER A 56 1.03 -4.40 11.60
N GLU A 57 -0.26 -4.28 11.91
CA GLU A 57 -1.15 -3.28 11.31
C GLU A 57 -0.81 -1.87 11.78
N LEU A 58 -0.47 -1.71 13.06
CA LEU A 58 -0.02 -0.43 13.61
C LEU A 58 1.29 0.04 12.95
N ILE A 59 2.27 -0.85 12.80
CA ILE A 59 3.53 -0.55 12.10
C ILE A 59 3.24 -0.14 10.65
N LYS A 60 2.40 -0.90 9.96
CA LYS A 60 2.01 -0.59 8.58
C LYS A 60 1.35 0.78 8.47
N ALA A 61 0.38 1.09 9.32
CA ALA A 61 -0.29 2.38 9.34
C ALA A 61 0.72 3.53 9.56
N SER A 62 1.59 3.40 10.56
CA SER A 62 2.65 4.37 10.84
C SER A 62 3.56 4.60 9.63
N LEU A 63 3.95 3.55 8.92
CA LEU A 63 4.81 3.67 7.72
C LEU A 63 4.11 4.37 6.55
N TYR A 64 2.79 4.19 6.38
CA TYR A 64 2.04 4.95 5.40
C TYR A 64 1.92 6.43 5.80
N ASP A 65 1.81 6.74 7.10
CA ASP A 65 1.86 8.12 7.60
C ASP A 65 3.21 8.74 7.30
N GLN A 66 4.31 8.03 7.55
CA GLN A 66 5.65 8.47 7.20
C GLN A 66 5.81 8.68 5.69
N HIS A 67 5.24 7.80 4.86
CA HIS A 67 5.22 8.06 3.42
C HIS A 67 4.49 9.37 3.08
N ARG A 68 3.33 9.66 3.69
CA ARG A 68 2.60 10.93 3.43
C ARG A 68 3.42 12.14 3.84
N GLU A 69 4.10 12.05 4.97
CA GLU A 69 4.93 13.14 5.50
C GLU A 69 6.19 13.43 4.65
N TRP A 70 6.84 12.39 4.14
CA TRP A 70 8.10 12.49 3.42
C TRP A 70 7.97 12.43 1.90
N LYS A 71 6.79 12.14 1.35
CA LYS A 71 6.55 11.95 -0.08
C LYS A 71 7.13 13.09 -0.93
N GLY A 72 7.90 12.71 -1.94
CA GLY A 72 8.46 13.66 -2.91
C GLY A 72 9.70 14.43 -2.43
N ILE A 73 10.11 14.29 -1.16
CA ILE A 73 11.38 14.88 -0.69
C ILE A 73 12.51 14.34 -1.55
N PRO A 74 13.35 15.23 -2.17
CA PRO A 74 14.34 14.82 -3.14
C PRO A 74 15.44 13.97 -2.52
N TYR A 75 15.98 13.03 -3.31
CA TYR A 75 17.17 12.29 -2.90
C TYR A 75 18.40 13.21 -2.83
N ARG A 76 19.11 13.14 -1.72
CA ARG A 76 20.41 13.81 -1.55
C ARG A 76 21.34 12.88 -0.76
N LEU A 77 22.45 12.50 -1.37
CA LEU A 77 23.45 11.67 -0.70
C LEU A 77 23.97 12.38 0.56
N GLY A 78 23.97 11.68 1.70
CA GLY A 78 24.32 12.25 3.01
C GLY A 78 23.25 13.16 3.62
N GLY A 79 22.16 13.47 2.92
CA GLY A 79 21.06 14.29 3.42
C GLY A 79 20.27 13.61 4.53
N MET A 80 19.76 14.42 5.49
CA MET A 80 18.97 13.98 6.65
C MET A 80 17.83 14.95 6.97
N SER A 81 17.23 15.60 5.99
CA SER A 81 16.19 16.61 6.23
C SER A 81 15.18 16.69 5.10
N LYS A 82 14.11 17.48 5.29
CA LYS A 82 13.12 17.78 4.26
C LYS A 82 13.70 18.52 3.04
N ARG A 83 14.93 19.05 3.10
CA ARG A 83 15.65 19.63 1.95
C ARG A 83 16.37 18.60 1.10
N GLY A 84 16.38 17.35 1.52
CA GLY A 84 16.96 16.20 0.83
C GLY A 84 17.40 15.12 1.80
N ILE A 85 17.16 13.88 1.41
CA ILE A 85 17.41 12.71 2.25
C ILE A 85 17.97 11.56 1.41
N ASP A 86 18.91 10.76 1.96
CA ASP A 86 19.30 9.50 1.36
C ASP A 86 18.50 8.31 1.91
N CYS A 87 18.65 7.14 1.28
CA CYS A 87 17.89 5.95 1.62
C CYS A 87 18.11 5.48 3.07
N SER A 88 19.36 5.50 3.55
CA SER A 88 19.68 5.07 4.91
C SER A 88 19.31 6.10 5.97
N ALA A 89 19.29 7.39 5.63
CA ALA A 89 18.81 8.44 6.51
C ALA A 89 17.30 8.37 6.72
N LEU A 90 16.53 8.12 5.66
CA LEU A 90 15.08 7.92 5.77
C LEU A 90 14.75 6.76 6.72
N VAL A 91 15.43 5.62 6.53
CA VAL A 91 15.28 4.47 7.42
C VAL A 91 15.68 4.81 8.85
N TYR A 92 16.83 5.44 9.05
CA TYR A 92 17.34 5.85 10.35
C TYR A 92 16.34 6.73 11.11
N LEU A 93 15.81 7.79 10.46
CA LEU A 93 14.88 8.72 11.09
C LEU A 93 13.54 8.04 11.44
N ILE A 94 12.97 7.25 10.53
CA ILE A 94 11.71 6.54 10.79
C ILE A 94 11.87 5.56 11.96
N TYR A 95 12.95 4.81 12.00
CA TYR A 95 13.16 3.86 13.10
C TYR A 95 13.40 4.54 14.44
N ARG A 96 14.23 5.59 14.47
CA ARG A 96 14.49 6.36 15.69
C ARG A 96 13.23 7.04 16.22
N ASP A 97 12.49 7.73 15.34
CA ASP A 97 11.42 8.64 15.76
C ASP A 97 10.07 7.94 15.97
N HIS A 98 9.85 6.77 15.32
CA HIS A 98 8.56 6.09 15.34
C HIS A 98 8.61 4.63 15.83
N MET A 99 9.78 4.05 15.97
CA MET A 99 9.93 2.64 16.39
C MET A 99 10.86 2.50 17.60
N GLY A 100 11.42 3.61 18.13
CA GLY A 100 12.30 3.61 19.30
C GLY A 100 13.63 2.89 19.09
N VAL A 101 14.02 2.60 17.83
CA VAL A 101 15.22 1.82 17.52
C VAL A 101 16.27 2.67 16.84
N GLU A 102 17.43 2.81 17.44
CA GLU A 102 18.55 3.51 16.83
C GLU A 102 19.34 2.58 15.90
N LEU A 103 19.39 2.95 14.63
CA LEU A 103 20.06 2.22 13.57
C LEU A 103 21.39 2.89 13.19
N PRO A 104 22.37 2.12 12.67
CA PRO A 104 23.53 2.73 12.04
C PRO A 104 23.15 3.66 10.89
N ARG A 105 23.92 4.76 10.72
CA ARG A 105 23.64 5.79 9.71
C ARG A 105 23.74 5.28 8.27
N THR A 106 24.51 4.24 8.00
CA THR A 106 24.80 3.82 6.63
C THR A 106 24.14 2.50 6.26
N THR A 107 23.72 2.37 4.99
CA THR A 107 23.12 1.15 4.44
C THR A 107 24.00 -0.10 4.67
N GLN A 108 25.32 0.06 4.64
CA GLN A 108 26.25 -1.06 4.86
C GLN A 108 26.08 -1.66 6.26
N TYR A 109 26.05 -0.82 7.28
CA TYR A 109 25.90 -1.29 8.67
C TYR A 109 24.43 -1.66 8.99
N GLN A 110 23.45 -0.95 8.43
CA GLN A 110 22.04 -1.36 8.54
C GLN A 110 21.80 -2.78 7.99
N ALA A 111 22.53 -3.17 6.94
CA ALA A 111 22.41 -4.50 6.34
C ALA A 111 22.96 -5.64 7.22
N THR A 112 23.62 -5.33 8.34
CA THR A 112 24.12 -6.30 9.34
C THR A 112 23.32 -6.24 10.65
N ALA A 113 22.44 -5.26 10.82
CA ALA A 113 21.59 -5.11 11.99
C ALA A 113 20.42 -6.12 11.99
N GLY A 114 20.01 -6.56 13.16
CA GLY A 114 18.85 -7.45 13.35
C GLY A 114 19.03 -8.86 12.77
N ALA A 115 17.94 -9.62 12.75
CA ALA A 115 17.90 -10.99 12.27
C ALA A 115 17.73 -11.08 10.74
N PRO A 116 18.37 -12.06 10.05
CA PRO A 116 18.14 -12.29 8.63
C PRO A 116 16.74 -12.86 8.38
N ILE A 117 16.03 -12.32 7.40
CA ILE A 117 14.67 -12.76 7.03
C ILE A 117 14.65 -13.22 5.57
N LYS A 118 13.95 -14.32 5.30
CA LYS A 118 13.68 -14.77 3.93
C LYS A 118 12.66 -13.82 3.26
N ARG A 119 12.82 -13.62 1.94
CA ARG A 119 11.91 -12.76 1.16
C ARG A 119 10.44 -13.15 1.28
N THR A 120 10.15 -14.43 1.45
CA THR A 120 8.79 -14.99 1.61
C THR A 120 8.20 -14.78 3.02
N GLN A 121 8.99 -14.29 3.96
CA GLN A 121 8.61 -14.07 5.36
C GLN A 121 8.59 -12.59 5.74
N LEU A 122 8.63 -11.70 4.74
CA LEU A 122 8.60 -10.25 4.94
C LEU A 122 7.32 -9.81 5.65
N ARG A 123 7.48 -8.89 6.61
CA ARG A 123 6.39 -8.24 7.37
C ARG A 123 6.60 -6.73 7.38
N PRO A 124 5.55 -5.93 7.59
CA PRO A 124 5.69 -4.49 7.76
C PRO A 124 6.79 -4.14 8.76
N GLY A 125 7.65 -3.19 8.40
CA GLY A 125 8.81 -2.79 9.17
C GLY A 125 10.11 -3.52 8.82
N ASP A 126 10.13 -4.64 8.11
CA ASP A 126 11.38 -5.29 7.71
C ASP A 126 12.20 -4.41 6.77
N LEU A 127 13.50 -4.38 6.95
CA LEU A 127 14.43 -3.70 6.04
C LEU A 127 14.72 -4.57 4.83
N VAL A 128 14.58 -4.00 3.63
CA VAL A 128 14.91 -4.66 2.36
C VAL A 128 16.09 -3.97 1.71
N PHE A 129 17.09 -4.75 1.28
CA PHE A 129 18.36 -4.25 0.78
C PHE A 129 18.60 -4.67 -0.67
N PHE A 130 19.22 -3.78 -1.44
CA PHE A 130 19.50 -3.97 -2.86
C PHE A 130 20.95 -3.62 -3.18
N ARG A 131 21.50 -4.26 -4.25
CA ARG A 131 22.78 -3.91 -4.86
C ARG A 131 22.51 -3.11 -6.11
N THR A 132 22.79 -1.81 -6.09
CA THR A 132 22.46 -0.86 -7.17
C THR A 132 23.64 -0.51 -8.07
N GLY A 133 24.71 -1.29 -8.00
CA GLY A 133 25.93 -1.12 -8.78
C GLY A 133 27.11 -1.86 -8.12
N ARG A 134 28.32 -1.68 -8.65
CA ARG A 134 29.51 -2.40 -8.13
C ARG A 134 29.74 -2.18 -6.62
N ARG A 135 29.54 -0.94 -6.15
CA ARG A 135 29.66 -0.56 -4.73
C ARG A 135 28.37 0.06 -4.18
N GLY A 136 27.38 0.29 -5.04
CA GLY A 136 26.11 0.89 -4.65
C GLY A 136 25.26 -0.05 -3.81
N ARG A 137 24.74 0.45 -2.70
CA ARG A 137 23.77 -0.23 -1.85
C ARG A 137 22.56 0.66 -1.63
N HIS A 138 21.41 0.06 -1.51
CA HIS A 138 20.17 0.77 -1.26
C HIS A 138 19.35 0.04 -0.21
N VAL A 139 18.53 0.76 0.52
CA VAL A 139 17.66 0.23 1.56
C VAL A 139 16.28 0.88 1.49
N GLY A 140 15.28 0.11 1.87
CA GLY A 140 13.92 0.58 2.11
C GLY A 140 13.26 -0.21 3.23
N ILE A 141 12.08 0.24 3.65
CA ILE A 141 11.26 -0.39 4.68
C ILE A 141 10.10 -1.09 4.00
N TYR A 142 9.94 -2.38 4.24
CA TYR A 142 8.84 -3.16 3.68
C TYR A 142 7.50 -2.74 4.32
N LEU A 143 6.47 -2.64 3.50
CA LEU A 143 5.10 -2.29 3.90
C LEU A 143 4.20 -3.53 3.90
N GLU A 144 3.77 -3.94 2.72
CA GLU A 144 2.87 -5.08 2.46
C GLU A 144 2.91 -5.42 0.97
N ASP A 145 2.44 -6.57 0.54
CA ASP A 145 2.19 -6.96 -0.87
C ASP A 145 3.36 -6.62 -1.82
N GLY A 146 4.59 -6.80 -1.33
CA GLY A 146 5.77 -6.47 -2.12
C GLY A 146 6.12 -4.98 -2.17
N LYS A 147 5.35 -4.10 -1.56
CA LYS A 147 5.61 -2.66 -1.49
C LYS A 147 6.68 -2.32 -0.46
N PHE A 148 7.51 -1.33 -0.74
CA PHE A 148 8.49 -0.81 0.21
C PHE A 148 8.69 0.70 0.06
N LEU A 149 8.86 1.37 1.19
CA LEU A 149 9.13 2.81 1.31
C LEU A 149 10.63 3.06 1.22
N HIS A 150 11.06 4.00 0.37
CA HIS A 150 12.47 4.36 0.23
C HIS A 150 12.67 5.77 -0.35
N ALA A 151 13.90 6.30 -0.25
CA ALA A 151 14.30 7.52 -0.96
C ALA A 151 14.92 7.14 -2.32
N SER A 152 14.15 7.29 -3.40
CA SER A 152 14.58 7.00 -4.77
C SER A 152 15.44 8.14 -5.32
N VAL A 153 16.56 7.81 -5.99
CA VAL A 153 17.42 8.81 -6.64
C VAL A 153 16.68 9.65 -7.69
N SER A 154 15.73 9.05 -8.39
CA SER A 154 14.99 9.71 -9.49
C SER A 154 13.64 10.29 -9.10
N ARG A 155 13.02 9.80 -8.01
CA ARG A 155 11.65 10.17 -7.63
C ARG A 155 11.54 10.78 -6.22
N GLY A 156 12.64 10.86 -5.50
CA GLY A 156 12.60 11.23 -4.07
C GLY A 156 11.96 10.14 -3.21
N VAL A 157 11.42 10.51 -2.07
CA VAL A 157 10.75 9.56 -1.16
C VAL A 157 9.47 9.05 -1.80
N THR A 158 9.36 7.73 -1.93
CA THR A 158 8.28 7.06 -2.65
C THR A 158 8.13 5.60 -2.21
N ILE A 159 7.03 4.98 -2.63
CA ILE A 159 6.81 3.53 -2.53
C ILE A 159 7.10 2.90 -3.89
N SER A 160 7.81 1.76 -3.89
CA SER A 160 8.09 0.91 -5.06
C SER A 160 7.72 -0.53 -4.79
N GLN A 161 7.72 -1.37 -5.84
CA GLN A 161 7.40 -2.79 -5.76
C GLN A 161 8.66 -3.66 -5.85
N LEU A 162 8.77 -4.68 -5.00
CA LEU A 162 9.84 -5.69 -5.07
C LEU A 162 9.79 -6.51 -6.36
N THR A 163 8.64 -6.53 -7.04
CA THR A 163 8.41 -7.22 -8.31
C THR A 163 8.82 -6.41 -9.53
N ASP A 164 9.02 -5.10 -9.39
CA ASP A 164 9.54 -4.25 -10.47
C ASP A 164 10.88 -4.80 -10.97
N HIS A 165 11.06 -4.88 -12.28
CA HIS A 165 12.24 -5.47 -12.92
C HIS A 165 13.56 -4.94 -12.33
N TYR A 166 13.64 -3.63 -12.09
CA TYR A 166 14.82 -2.98 -11.49
C TYR A 166 15.10 -3.50 -10.08
N TRP A 167 14.10 -3.58 -9.20
CA TRP A 167 14.26 -3.99 -7.82
C TRP A 167 14.38 -5.50 -7.66
N LYS A 168 13.62 -6.28 -8.45
CA LYS A 168 13.68 -7.75 -8.44
C LYS A 168 15.07 -8.27 -8.74
N SER A 169 15.74 -7.70 -9.77
CA SER A 169 17.09 -8.13 -10.18
C SER A 169 18.21 -7.68 -9.24
N ARG A 170 17.95 -6.71 -8.37
CA ARG A 170 18.92 -6.11 -7.44
C ARG A 170 18.71 -6.49 -5.99
N TYR A 171 17.61 -7.20 -5.68
CA TYR A 171 17.33 -7.65 -4.32
C TYR A 171 18.51 -8.45 -3.76
N TRP A 172 18.93 -8.09 -2.54
CA TRP A 172 20.08 -8.72 -1.91
C TRP A 172 19.72 -9.49 -0.66
N ARG A 173 19.05 -8.87 0.32
CA ARG A 173 18.66 -9.47 1.59
C ARG A 173 17.56 -8.68 2.29
N ALA A 174 17.03 -9.24 3.37
CA ALA A 174 16.18 -8.51 4.32
C ALA A 174 16.66 -8.73 5.75
N ARG A 175 16.29 -7.79 6.63
CA ARG A 175 16.57 -7.80 8.06
C ARG A 175 15.34 -7.42 8.84
N ARG A 176 15.11 -8.09 9.96
CA ARG A 176 14.10 -7.73 10.95
C ARG A 176 14.79 -7.23 12.21
N LEU A 177 14.33 -6.09 12.69
CA LEU A 177 14.76 -5.53 13.97
C LEU A 177 13.72 -5.90 15.01
N GLU A 178 14.18 -6.25 16.20
CA GLU A 178 13.28 -6.37 17.34
C GLU A 178 12.85 -4.94 17.71
N LEU A 179 11.57 -4.68 17.59
CA LEU A 179 10.98 -3.43 18.06
C LEU A 179 10.72 -3.66 19.55
N THR A 180 11.47 -2.99 20.42
CA THR A 180 11.20 -3.00 21.84
C THR A 180 9.82 -2.39 22.07
N SER A 181 8.88 -3.19 22.50
CA SER A 181 7.64 -2.70 23.09
C SER A 181 8.01 -2.18 24.48
N ASP A 182 8.51 -0.93 24.57
CA ASP A 182 8.73 -0.28 25.83
C ASP A 182 7.37 0.05 26.46
N GLY A 183 6.87 -0.87 27.23
CA GLY A 183 5.57 -0.78 27.90
C GLY A 183 5.39 -1.76 29.06
N GLU A 184 6.51 -2.35 29.58
CA GLU A 184 6.45 -3.13 30.82
C GLU A 184 7.66 -2.80 31.68
N SER A 185 7.46 -1.80 32.52
CA SER A 185 8.24 -1.55 33.74
C SER A 185 7.27 -1.31 34.87
#